data_9861670d4708877ba645dbb178423f13
#
_entry.id   9861670d4708877ba645dbb178423f13
#
_cell.length_a   1.000
_cell.length_b   1.000
_cell.length_c   1.000
_cell.angle_alpha   90.00
_cell.angle_beta   90.00
_cell.angle_gamma   90.00
#
_symmetry.space_group_name_H-M   'P 1'
#
loop_
_entity.id
_entity.type
_entity.pdbx_description
1 polymer ?
#
loop_
_entity_poly.entity_id
_entity_poly.type
_entity_poly.pdbx_seq_one_letter_code
_entity_poly.pdbx_strand_id
1 'polypeptide(L)'
;MSSFFFQGARFSNYTGWLADPTHVKPGGQVVWPILGQEILNGDQGAGYHGLRITSGLFQMWRAWGITNEIELLALAFGALFMAALMFNAGAFHFHVAAPKLSWFQNVNSMMNHHLAGLLGLGSLGWAGHLIHISIPTNTLLDAIDAGTPMVLNGRLIETLTDIPPPHVLCSPSVASQIIPGLGSGVSNFFSLNWMAFSDFLTFKGGLNPVTGSLWMTDIAHHHLAIAVMFIVAGHMYRTNWGIGQNLKDILDGQDGFPQGVTHRGLYEFLAESRHAQLSLNLAMLGSISIIVSHHMYAMPPYPYLGIEYPTVVGLFTHHMWIGGFLIVGAGAHGSIALIRDYIPANHIGNVLDLSLIHI
;
A
#
# COMPACT_ATOMS: atom_id res chain seq x y z
N MET A 1 23.77 -15.62 -16.56
CA MET A 1 23.19 -14.25 -16.50
C MET A 1 22.27 -14.04 -15.30
N SER A 2 21.44 -14.99 -14.92
CA SER A 2 20.50 -14.82 -13.80
C SER A 2 21.16 -14.54 -12.44
N SER A 3 22.33 -15.13 -12.16
CA SER A 3 23.05 -14.90 -10.91
C SER A 3 23.58 -13.47 -10.77
N PHE A 4 23.81 -12.75 -11.87
CA PHE A 4 24.34 -11.40 -11.85
C PHE A 4 23.30 -10.38 -11.34
N PHE A 5 22.02 -10.55 -11.67
CA PHE A 5 20.96 -9.66 -11.23
C PHE A 5 20.66 -9.74 -9.73
N PHE A 6 20.86 -10.91 -9.14
CA PHE A 6 20.57 -11.12 -7.72
C PHE A 6 21.75 -10.84 -6.80
N GLN A 7 22.90 -10.53 -7.35
CA GLN A 7 24.08 -10.17 -6.57
C GLN A 7 24.07 -8.71 -6.10
N GLY A 8 23.15 -7.88 -6.57
CA GLY A 8 23.01 -6.48 -6.15
C GLY A 8 22.81 -6.33 -4.64
N ALA A 9 22.09 -7.25 -4.00
CA ALA A 9 21.91 -7.27 -2.55
C ALA A 9 23.22 -7.42 -1.78
N ARG A 10 24.23 -8.09 -2.34
CA ARG A 10 25.58 -8.23 -1.76
C ARG A 10 26.28 -6.89 -1.59
N PHE A 11 26.03 -5.93 -2.47
CA PHE A 11 26.67 -4.62 -2.47
C PHE A 11 25.90 -3.58 -1.66
N SER A 12 24.69 -3.90 -1.23
CA SER A 12 23.94 -3.07 -0.32
C SER A 12 24.58 -3.11 1.08
N ASN A 13 24.38 -2.07 1.85
CA ASN A 13 24.74 -2.03 3.25
C ASN A 13 23.52 -2.19 4.16
N TYR A 14 22.48 -2.92 3.72
CA TYR A 14 21.21 -3.00 4.43
C TYR A 14 21.37 -3.51 5.86
N THR A 15 22.09 -4.61 6.06
CA THR A 15 22.32 -5.14 7.41
C THR A 15 23.18 -4.20 8.26
N GLY A 16 24.15 -3.52 7.66
CA GLY A 16 24.94 -2.48 8.32
C GLY A 16 24.09 -1.29 8.73
N TRP A 17 23.21 -0.85 7.84
CA TRP A 17 22.22 0.20 8.15
C TRP A 17 21.25 -0.24 9.25
N LEU A 18 20.75 -1.45 9.15
CA LEU A 18 19.79 -2.01 10.13
C LEU A 18 20.40 -2.06 11.55
N ALA A 19 21.72 -2.32 11.64
CA ALA A 19 22.45 -2.32 12.90
C ALA A 19 22.70 -0.92 13.47
N ASP A 20 22.77 0.10 12.62
CA ASP A 20 23.03 1.49 13.03
C ASP A 20 22.30 2.46 12.08
N PRO A 21 20.98 2.57 12.17
CA PRO A 21 20.17 3.34 11.21
C PRO A 21 20.31 4.86 11.36
N THR A 22 20.96 5.35 12.41
CA THR A 22 21.17 6.78 12.64
C THR A 22 22.49 7.29 12.04
N HIS A 23 23.49 6.45 11.89
CA HIS A 23 24.84 6.83 11.43
C HIS A 23 25.16 6.28 10.04
N VAL A 24 24.71 5.05 9.72
CA VAL A 24 24.93 4.44 8.42
C VAL A 24 23.91 4.98 7.41
N LYS A 25 24.40 5.36 6.22
CA LYS A 25 23.52 5.85 5.15
C LYS A 25 23.09 4.71 4.24
N PRO A 26 21.79 4.67 3.82
CA PRO A 26 21.33 3.65 2.87
C PRO A 26 22.02 3.77 1.53
N GLY A 27 22.53 2.66 1.00
CA GLY A 27 23.24 2.67 -0.26
C GLY A 27 23.30 1.32 -0.94
N GLY A 28 23.99 1.27 -2.09
CA GLY A 28 24.25 0.02 -2.79
C GLY A 28 23.44 -0.25 -4.03
N GLN A 29 22.81 0.77 -4.65
CA GLN A 29 22.19 0.59 -5.95
C GLN A 29 23.23 0.58 -7.06
N VAL A 30 23.34 -0.55 -7.76
CA VAL A 30 24.26 -0.73 -8.89
C VAL A 30 23.53 -0.34 -10.18
N VAL A 31 24.19 0.44 -11.03
CA VAL A 31 23.68 0.86 -12.34
C VAL A 31 24.33 0.02 -13.47
N TRP A 32 23.66 -0.01 -14.63
CA TRP A 32 24.23 -0.63 -15.82
C TRP A 32 25.54 0.06 -16.23
N PRO A 33 26.60 -0.69 -16.56
CA PRO A 33 27.88 -0.11 -16.96
C PRO A 33 27.85 0.33 -18.43
N ILE A 34 27.06 1.32 -18.75
CA ILE A 34 26.89 1.89 -20.11
C ILE A 34 27.11 3.40 -20.08
N LEU A 35 27.49 3.96 -21.21
CA LEU A 35 27.62 5.41 -21.44
C LEU A 35 28.54 6.13 -20.43
N GLY A 36 29.49 5.43 -19.83
CA GLY A 36 30.40 5.99 -18.84
C GLY A 36 29.85 6.08 -17.43
N GLN A 37 28.62 5.61 -17.18
CA GLN A 37 28.01 5.66 -15.85
C GLN A 37 28.52 4.59 -14.89
N GLU A 38 29.39 3.68 -15.34
CA GLU A 38 30.04 2.67 -14.49
C GLU A 38 30.85 3.27 -13.33
N ILE A 39 31.26 4.51 -13.44
CA ILE A 39 31.94 5.24 -12.36
C ILE A 39 31.05 5.38 -11.12
N LEU A 40 29.73 5.37 -11.30
CA LEU A 40 28.77 5.44 -10.22
C LEU A 40 28.70 4.14 -9.39
N ASN A 41 29.24 3.04 -9.91
CA ASN A 41 29.31 1.76 -9.21
C ASN A 41 30.52 1.63 -8.27
N GLY A 42 31.33 2.68 -8.15
CA GLY A 42 32.49 2.68 -7.30
C GLY A 42 32.19 2.52 -5.83
N ASP A 43 33.23 2.24 -5.06
CA ASP A 43 33.17 2.21 -3.60
C ASP A 43 32.88 3.62 -3.06
N GLN A 44 31.80 3.75 -2.30
CA GLN A 44 31.35 5.02 -1.73
C GLN A 44 31.75 5.20 -0.26
N GLY A 45 32.52 4.27 0.30
CA GLY A 45 32.72 4.17 1.75
C GLY A 45 31.46 3.61 2.44
N ALA A 46 31.36 3.67 3.76
CA ALA A 46 30.21 3.21 4.53
C ALA A 46 29.75 1.76 4.21
N GLY A 47 30.63 0.95 3.60
CA GLY A 47 30.37 -0.47 3.32
C GLY A 47 29.48 -0.79 2.14
N TYR A 48 29.22 0.17 1.23
CA TYR A 48 28.42 -0.08 0.04
C TYR A 48 29.12 0.38 -1.26
N HIS A 49 28.69 -0.26 -2.37
CA HIS A 49 29.07 0.11 -3.74
C HIS A 49 27.87 0.63 -4.50
N GLY A 50 28.09 1.61 -5.39
CA GLY A 50 27.01 2.17 -6.20
C GLY A 50 26.39 3.42 -5.60
N LEU A 51 25.12 3.68 -5.96
CA LEU A 51 24.41 4.89 -5.58
C LEU A 51 23.87 4.80 -4.14
N ARG A 52 23.82 5.96 -3.48
CA ARG A 52 23.06 6.11 -2.24
C ARG A 52 21.57 5.93 -2.53
N ILE A 53 20.88 5.12 -1.73
CA ILE A 53 19.45 4.90 -1.84
C ILE A 53 18.69 6.02 -1.12
N THR A 54 17.87 6.75 -1.86
CA THR A 54 17.00 7.83 -1.36
C THR A 54 15.52 7.56 -1.62
N SER A 55 15.16 6.30 -1.85
CA SER A 55 13.78 5.86 -2.08
C SER A 55 13.05 5.43 -0.80
N GLY A 56 13.74 5.36 0.33
CA GLY A 56 13.17 4.88 1.59
C GLY A 56 12.97 3.37 1.66
N LEU A 57 13.57 2.61 0.74
CA LEU A 57 13.43 1.16 0.71
C LEU A 57 13.97 0.49 1.98
N PHE A 58 15.07 0.96 2.54
CA PHE A 58 15.64 0.39 3.76
C PHE A 58 14.70 0.56 4.94
N GLN A 59 14.13 1.74 5.10
CA GLN A 59 13.15 2.02 6.15
C GLN A 59 11.88 1.18 5.96
N MET A 60 11.41 1.04 4.73
CA MET A 60 10.25 0.22 4.38
C MET A 60 10.51 -1.26 4.66
N TRP A 61 11.66 -1.79 4.28
CA TRP A 61 12.02 -3.18 4.54
C TRP A 61 12.12 -3.49 6.04
N ARG A 62 12.72 -2.57 6.81
CA ARG A 62 12.74 -2.69 8.27
C ARG A 62 11.31 -2.72 8.83
N ALA A 63 10.45 -1.82 8.40
CA ALA A 63 9.05 -1.80 8.81
C ALA A 63 8.34 -3.13 8.52
N TRP A 64 8.65 -3.75 7.39
CA TRP A 64 8.07 -5.05 7.01
C TRP A 64 8.61 -6.24 7.79
N GLY A 65 9.70 -6.06 8.52
CA GLY A 65 10.32 -7.10 9.32
C GLY A 65 11.45 -7.84 8.62
N ILE A 66 12.02 -7.29 7.55
CA ILE A 66 13.17 -7.85 6.85
C ILE A 66 14.43 -7.59 7.68
N THR A 67 15.17 -8.63 8.03
CA THR A 67 16.35 -8.56 8.91
C THR A 67 17.64 -9.03 8.25
N ASN A 68 17.57 -9.60 7.04
CA ASN A 68 18.75 -10.10 6.33
C ASN A 68 18.57 -10.05 4.82
N GLU A 69 19.67 -10.25 4.09
CA GLU A 69 19.71 -10.17 2.62
C GLU A 69 19.02 -11.36 1.93
N ILE A 70 18.92 -12.52 2.59
CA ILE A 70 18.20 -13.70 2.05
C ILE A 70 16.72 -13.40 1.95
N GLU A 71 16.14 -12.68 2.91
CA GLU A 71 14.75 -12.23 2.84
C GLU A 71 14.52 -11.21 1.72
N LEU A 72 15.51 -10.35 1.44
CA LEU A 72 15.47 -9.46 0.27
C LEU A 72 15.49 -10.25 -1.04
N LEU A 73 16.31 -11.30 -1.11
CA LEU A 73 16.34 -12.18 -2.28
C LEU A 73 14.99 -12.90 -2.47
N ALA A 74 14.40 -13.38 -1.39
CA ALA A 74 13.06 -13.99 -1.41
C ALA A 74 11.99 -13.00 -1.91
N LEU A 75 12.06 -11.74 -1.48
CA LEU A 75 11.18 -10.68 -1.97
C LEU A 75 11.33 -10.45 -3.48
N ALA A 76 12.58 -10.42 -3.98
CA ALA A 76 12.86 -10.24 -5.40
C ALA A 76 12.32 -11.40 -6.24
N PHE A 77 12.55 -12.65 -5.82
CA PHE A 77 11.98 -13.83 -6.49
C PHE A 77 10.44 -13.84 -6.43
N GLY A 78 9.87 -13.49 -5.28
CA GLY A 78 8.42 -13.38 -5.13
C GLY A 78 7.83 -12.34 -6.08
N ALA A 79 8.46 -11.19 -6.22
CA ALA A 79 8.03 -10.13 -7.15
C ALA A 79 8.11 -10.60 -8.62
N LEU A 80 9.19 -11.29 -9.02
CA LEU A 80 9.32 -11.86 -10.36
C LEU A 80 8.29 -12.95 -10.63
N PHE A 81 8.03 -13.81 -9.67
CA PHE A 81 7.01 -14.84 -9.78
C PHE A 81 5.60 -14.23 -9.94
N MET A 82 5.26 -13.24 -9.13
CA MET A 82 3.99 -12.52 -9.25
C MET A 82 3.87 -11.79 -10.59
N ALA A 83 4.94 -11.18 -11.08
CA ALA A 83 4.95 -10.55 -12.40
C ALA A 83 4.70 -11.57 -13.52
N ALA A 84 5.32 -12.73 -13.44
CA ALA A 84 5.09 -13.82 -14.40
C ALA A 84 3.65 -14.34 -14.36
N LEU A 85 3.08 -14.50 -13.17
CA LEU A 85 1.68 -14.89 -12.99
C LEU A 85 0.74 -13.84 -13.58
N MET A 86 0.97 -12.56 -13.29
CA MET A 86 0.14 -11.46 -13.81
C MET A 86 0.22 -11.36 -15.33
N PHE A 87 1.42 -11.50 -15.89
CA PHE A 87 1.61 -11.50 -17.34
C PHE A 87 0.87 -12.64 -18.02
N ASN A 88 1.03 -13.87 -17.53
CA ASN A 88 0.38 -15.05 -18.10
C ASN A 88 -1.15 -15.02 -17.90
N ALA A 89 -1.61 -14.63 -16.72
CA ALA A 89 -3.04 -14.47 -16.45
C ALA A 89 -3.67 -13.37 -17.33
N GLY A 90 -2.98 -12.27 -17.52
CA GLY A 90 -3.42 -11.20 -18.42
C GLY A 90 -3.52 -11.67 -19.88
N ALA A 91 -2.51 -12.38 -20.37
CA ALA A 91 -2.53 -12.97 -21.69
C ALA A 91 -3.71 -13.93 -21.86
N PHE A 92 -3.96 -14.80 -20.88
CA PHE A 92 -5.08 -15.72 -20.90
C PHE A 92 -6.43 -14.98 -20.89
N HIS A 93 -6.64 -14.09 -19.93
CA HIS A 93 -7.93 -13.43 -19.74
C HIS A 93 -8.27 -12.37 -20.78
N PHE A 94 -7.28 -11.83 -21.52
CA PHE A 94 -7.53 -10.83 -22.56
C PHE A 94 -7.33 -11.33 -23.99
N HIS A 95 -6.57 -12.40 -24.18
CA HIS A 95 -6.27 -12.90 -25.54
C HIS A 95 -6.83 -14.30 -25.81
N VAL A 96 -6.93 -15.18 -24.82
CA VAL A 96 -7.42 -16.56 -25.00
C VAL A 96 -8.88 -16.70 -24.58
N ALA A 97 -9.21 -16.21 -23.39
CA ALA A 97 -10.55 -16.33 -22.79
C ALA A 97 -11.06 -14.95 -22.32
N ALA A 98 -11.09 -13.98 -23.25
CA ALA A 98 -11.56 -12.63 -22.94
C ALA A 98 -13.05 -12.63 -22.61
N PRO A 99 -13.48 -11.94 -21.56
CA PRO A 99 -14.89 -11.78 -21.26
C PRO A 99 -15.57 -10.86 -22.31
N LYS A 100 -16.89 -10.96 -22.39
CA LYS A 100 -17.70 -10.04 -23.20
C LYS A 100 -17.74 -8.64 -22.56
N LEU A 101 -18.04 -7.62 -23.37
CA LEU A 101 -18.14 -6.24 -22.90
C LEU A 101 -19.11 -6.08 -21.71
N SER A 102 -20.21 -6.82 -21.71
CA SER A 102 -21.19 -6.79 -20.61
C SER A 102 -20.61 -7.19 -19.25
N TRP A 103 -19.57 -8.03 -19.23
CA TRP A 103 -18.88 -8.37 -17.99
C TRP A 103 -18.15 -7.15 -17.41
N PHE A 104 -17.44 -6.40 -18.25
CA PHE A 104 -16.76 -5.16 -17.83
C PHE A 104 -17.74 -4.06 -17.41
N GLN A 105 -18.95 -4.07 -17.94
CA GLN A 105 -20.00 -3.09 -17.65
C GLN A 105 -20.83 -3.45 -16.40
N ASN A 106 -20.58 -4.58 -15.77
CA ASN A 106 -21.20 -4.94 -14.48
C ASN A 106 -20.52 -4.19 -13.33
N VAL A 107 -20.83 -2.90 -13.22
CA VAL A 107 -20.17 -1.97 -12.31
C VAL A 107 -20.50 -2.27 -10.85
N ASN A 108 -21.72 -2.70 -10.54
CA ASN A 108 -22.12 -3.05 -9.17
C ASN A 108 -21.26 -4.18 -8.61
N SER A 109 -21.07 -5.24 -9.39
CA SER A 109 -20.19 -6.35 -8.99
C SER A 109 -18.72 -5.91 -8.88
N MET A 110 -18.26 -5.09 -9.81
CA MET A 110 -16.89 -4.55 -9.78
C MET A 110 -16.67 -3.74 -8.50
N MET A 111 -17.57 -2.85 -8.14
CA MET A 111 -17.48 -2.04 -6.93
C MET A 111 -17.46 -2.91 -5.67
N ASN A 112 -18.35 -3.89 -5.57
CA ASN A 112 -18.37 -4.80 -4.43
C ASN A 112 -17.06 -5.56 -4.27
N HIS A 113 -16.52 -6.10 -5.36
CA HIS A 113 -15.28 -6.87 -5.31
C HIS A 113 -14.04 -6.01 -5.04
N HIS A 114 -13.98 -4.80 -5.61
CA HIS A 114 -12.86 -3.90 -5.35
C HIS A 114 -12.91 -3.30 -3.93
N LEU A 115 -14.08 -3.07 -3.38
CA LEU A 115 -14.22 -2.62 -1.99
C LEU A 115 -13.89 -3.74 -1.01
N ALA A 116 -14.60 -4.87 -1.08
CA ALA A 116 -14.41 -5.97 -0.14
C ALA A 116 -13.14 -6.78 -0.41
N GLY A 117 -12.91 -7.17 -1.67
CA GLY A 117 -11.82 -8.06 -2.06
C GLY A 117 -10.47 -7.36 -2.13
N LEU A 118 -10.38 -6.26 -2.87
CA LEU A 118 -9.12 -5.55 -3.06
C LEU A 118 -8.74 -4.73 -1.83
N LEU A 119 -9.60 -3.78 -1.44
CA LEU A 119 -9.31 -2.87 -0.33
C LEU A 119 -9.53 -3.55 1.03
N GLY A 120 -10.62 -4.26 1.20
CA GLY A 120 -10.97 -4.90 2.47
C GLY A 120 -10.03 -6.05 2.83
N LEU A 121 -9.97 -7.08 2.00
CA LEU A 121 -9.07 -8.22 2.25
C LEU A 121 -7.60 -7.84 2.14
N GLY A 122 -7.24 -6.89 1.29
CA GLY A 122 -5.88 -6.35 1.21
C GLY A 122 -5.44 -5.69 2.51
N SER A 123 -6.29 -4.83 3.07
CA SER A 123 -6.02 -4.17 4.36
C SER A 123 -6.01 -5.17 5.53
N LEU A 124 -6.88 -6.18 5.49
CA LEU A 124 -6.90 -7.25 6.49
C LEU A 124 -5.61 -8.08 6.45
N GLY A 125 -5.15 -8.46 5.24
CA GLY A 125 -3.89 -9.17 5.05
C GLY A 125 -2.70 -8.37 5.53
N TRP A 126 -2.70 -7.06 5.30
CA TRP A 126 -1.64 -6.20 5.78
C TRP A 126 -1.64 -6.07 7.31
N ALA A 127 -2.81 -5.89 7.92
CA ALA A 127 -2.93 -5.93 9.38
C ALA A 127 -2.40 -7.25 9.96
N GLY A 128 -2.71 -8.38 9.33
CA GLY A 128 -2.19 -9.69 9.72
C GLY A 128 -0.67 -9.78 9.62
N HIS A 129 -0.08 -9.28 8.53
CA HIS A 129 1.38 -9.19 8.38
C HIS A 129 2.02 -8.34 9.49
N LEU A 130 1.44 -7.17 9.76
CA LEU A 130 1.94 -6.28 10.81
C LEU A 130 1.90 -6.95 12.18
N ILE A 131 0.79 -7.59 12.52
CA ILE A 131 0.62 -8.26 13.83
C ILE A 131 1.56 -9.44 13.98
N HIS A 132 1.67 -10.28 12.97
CA HIS A 132 2.39 -11.55 13.09
C HIS A 132 3.88 -11.45 12.79
N ILE A 133 4.31 -10.51 11.97
CA ILE A 133 5.70 -10.39 11.48
C ILE A 133 6.34 -9.07 11.90
N SER A 134 5.75 -7.95 11.50
CA SER A 134 6.38 -6.64 11.62
C SER A 134 6.49 -6.17 13.06
N ILE A 135 5.42 -6.25 13.83
CA ILE A 135 5.41 -5.79 15.22
C ILE A 135 6.37 -6.61 16.10
N PRO A 136 6.36 -7.96 16.06
CA PRO A 136 7.35 -8.73 16.84
C PRO A 136 8.79 -8.40 16.47
N THR A 137 9.10 -8.36 15.18
CA THR A 137 10.47 -8.07 14.70
C THR A 137 10.91 -6.66 15.08
N ASN A 138 10.07 -5.65 14.84
CA ASN A 138 10.41 -4.26 15.16
C ASN A 138 10.48 -4.01 16.67
N THR A 139 9.71 -4.70 17.47
CA THR A 139 9.82 -4.61 18.94
C THR A 139 11.20 -5.04 19.41
N LEU A 140 11.74 -6.13 18.86
CA LEU A 140 13.10 -6.56 19.15
C LEU A 140 14.15 -5.58 18.65
N LEU A 141 14.01 -5.08 17.43
CA LEU A 141 14.92 -4.09 16.83
C LEU A 141 14.93 -2.78 17.62
N ASP A 142 13.75 -2.28 18.01
CA ASP A 142 13.61 -1.05 18.76
C ASP A 142 14.23 -1.20 20.17
N ALA A 143 14.11 -2.36 20.79
CA ALA A 143 14.74 -2.65 22.07
C ALA A 143 16.27 -2.66 21.96
N ILE A 144 16.82 -3.22 20.90
CA ILE A 144 18.26 -3.19 20.62
C ILE A 144 18.73 -1.74 20.43
N ASP A 145 18.03 -0.96 19.62
CA ASP A 145 18.39 0.44 19.34
C ASP A 145 18.26 1.33 20.59
N ALA A 146 17.33 1.04 21.47
CA ALA A 146 17.15 1.76 22.73
C ALA A 146 18.15 1.35 23.83
N GLY A 147 18.98 0.33 23.58
CA GLY A 147 19.90 -0.20 24.58
C GLY A 147 19.23 -1.01 25.70
N THR A 148 18.03 -1.51 25.46
CA THR A 148 17.23 -2.33 26.40
C THR A 148 16.87 -3.67 25.76
N PRO A 149 17.86 -4.52 25.43
CA PRO A 149 17.60 -5.75 24.70
C PRO A 149 16.68 -6.70 25.48
N MET A 150 15.87 -7.45 24.73
CA MET A 150 14.91 -8.40 25.30
C MET A 150 15.51 -9.80 25.43
N VAL A 151 14.94 -10.59 26.35
CA VAL A 151 15.29 -12.00 26.55
C VAL A 151 14.15 -12.88 26.04
N LEU A 152 14.45 -13.79 25.12
CA LEU A 152 13.52 -14.77 24.59
C LEU A 152 14.00 -16.20 24.90
N ASN A 153 13.17 -16.97 25.58
CA ASN A 153 13.51 -18.33 26.01
C ASN A 153 14.88 -18.40 26.72
N GLY A 154 15.16 -17.41 27.58
CA GLY A 154 16.43 -17.34 28.31
C GLY A 154 17.62 -16.84 27.51
N ARG A 155 17.46 -16.54 26.22
CA ARG A 155 18.52 -16.01 25.36
C ARG A 155 18.37 -14.51 25.19
N LEU A 156 19.45 -13.78 25.40
CA LEU A 156 19.51 -12.32 25.18
C LEU A 156 19.56 -12.01 23.69
N ILE A 157 18.67 -11.11 23.24
CA ILE A 157 18.56 -10.66 21.84
C ILE A 157 19.15 -9.25 21.76
N GLU A 158 20.45 -9.14 21.52
CA GLU A 158 21.17 -7.87 21.52
C GLU A 158 21.80 -7.48 20.18
N THR A 159 21.81 -8.41 19.21
CA THR A 159 22.32 -8.16 17.87
C THR A 159 21.34 -8.66 16.81
N LEU A 160 21.53 -8.24 15.55
CA LEU A 160 20.67 -8.67 14.43
C LEU A 160 20.68 -10.19 14.22
N THR A 161 21.82 -10.82 14.47
CA THR A 161 21.98 -12.27 14.30
C THR A 161 21.25 -13.07 15.38
N ASP A 162 20.91 -12.44 16.50
CA ASP A 162 20.15 -13.08 17.58
C ASP A 162 18.65 -13.13 17.32
N ILE A 163 18.15 -12.30 16.40
CA ILE A 163 16.72 -12.22 16.11
C ILE A 163 16.26 -13.53 15.46
N PRO A 164 15.28 -14.22 16.08
CA PRO A 164 14.75 -15.46 15.51
C PRO A 164 14.05 -15.21 14.16
N PRO A 165 13.99 -16.23 13.29
CA PRO A 165 13.25 -16.10 12.02
C PRO A 165 11.75 -15.91 12.27
N PRO A 166 11.00 -15.32 11.31
CA PRO A 166 9.59 -14.96 11.49
C PRO A 166 8.69 -16.11 11.94
N HIS A 167 8.93 -17.33 11.44
CA HIS A 167 8.12 -18.49 11.83
C HIS A 167 8.28 -18.89 13.32
N VAL A 168 9.39 -18.53 13.94
CA VAL A 168 9.61 -18.68 15.38
C VAL A 168 8.95 -17.55 16.14
N LEU A 169 9.11 -16.29 15.66
CA LEU A 169 8.52 -15.11 16.29
C LEU A 169 6.99 -15.15 16.35
N CYS A 170 6.33 -15.73 15.35
CA CYS A 170 4.87 -15.86 15.32
C CYS A 170 4.34 -17.07 16.11
N SER A 171 5.20 -17.90 16.68
CA SER A 171 4.73 -18.97 17.56
C SER A 171 4.16 -18.39 18.85
N PRO A 172 3.04 -18.93 19.39
CA PRO A 172 2.35 -18.33 20.54
C PRO A 172 3.25 -18.18 21.78
N SER A 173 4.13 -19.13 22.02
CA SER A 173 5.03 -19.10 23.18
C SER A 173 6.10 -18.00 23.11
N VAL A 174 6.62 -17.72 21.91
CA VAL A 174 7.61 -16.67 21.69
C VAL A 174 6.94 -15.31 21.53
N ALA A 175 5.88 -15.23 20.74
CA ALA A 175 5.14 -14.00 20.52
C ALA A 175 4.62 -13.38 21.82
N SER A 176 4.13 -14.19 22.75
CA SER A 176 3.64 -13.72 24.05
C SER A 176 4.74 -13.17 24.96
N GLN A 177 5.99 -13.54 24.76
CA GLN A 177 7.14 -12.97 25.48
C GLN A 177 7.50 -11.59 24.95
N ILE A 178 7.29 -11.34 23.65
CA ILE A 178 7.57 -10.04 23.02
C ILE A 178 6.43 -9.07 23.31
N ILE A 179 5.20 -9.50 23.07
CA ILE A 179 3.97 -8.73 23.31
C ILE A 179 2.98 -9.66 24.01
N PRO A 180 2.67 -9.45 25.30
CA PRO A 180 1.86 -10.40 26.07
C PRO A 180 0.49 -10.71 25.45
N GLY A 181 -0.17 -9.71 24.87
CA GLY A 181 -1.47 -9.87 24.22
C GLY A 181 -1.50 -10.81 23.02
N LEU A 182 -0.37 -11.05 22.35
CA LEU A 182 -0.28 -11.97 21.21
C LEU A 182 -0.47 -13.43 21.59
N GLY A 183 -0.35 -13.79 22.85
CA GLY A 183 -0.60 -15.14 23.36
C GLY A 183 -2.04 -15.39 23.81
N SER A 184 -2.93 -14.40 23.72
CA SER A 184 -4.30 -14.46 24.27
C SER A 184 -5.23 -15.42 23.53
N GLY A 185 -4.93 -15.77 22.28
CA GLY A 185 -5.69 -16.72 21.48
C GLY A 185 -6.98 -16.16 20.85
N VAL A 186 -7.50 -16.89 19.87
CA VAL A 186 -8.67 -16.48 19.08
C VAL A 186 -9.98 -16.46 19.87
N SER A 187 -10.05 -17.15 21.01
CA SER A 187 -11.25 -17.14 21.84
C SER A 187 -11.63 -15.74 22.34
N ASN A 188 -10.65 -14.90 22.62
CA ASN A 188 -10.88 -13.50 23.02
C ASN A 188 -11.47 -12.66 21.87
N PHE A 189 -11.10 -12.94 20.65
CA PHE A 189 -11.68 -12.27 19.49
C PHE A 189 -13.17 -12.61 19.33
N PHE A 190 -13.50 -13.91 19.33
CA PHE A 190 -14.87 -14.37 19.14
C PHE A 190 -15.78 -14.12 20.35
N SER A 191 -15.22 -14.05 21.54
CA SER A 191 -15.98 -13.67 22.74
C SER A 191 -16.12 -12.16 22.93
N LEU A 192 -15.63 -11.36 21.97
CA LEU A 192 -15.61 -9.89 22.00
C LEU A 192 -14.81 -9.31 23.19
N ASN A 193 -13.90 -10.07 23.75
CA ASN A 193 -12.94 -9.61 24.74
C ASN A 193 -11.73 -8.95 24.07
N TRP A 194 -11.96 -7.88 23.33
CA TRP A 194 -10.94 -7.21 22.51
C TRP A 194 -9.89 -6.48 23.34
N MET A 195 -10.17 -6.18 24.59
CA MET A 195 -9.17 -5.60 25.51
C MET A 195 -7.93 -6.48 25.67
N ALA A 196 -8.06 -7.79 25.45
CA ALA A 196 -6.91 -8.69 25.46
C ALA A 196 -5.88 -8.40 24.37
N PHE A 197 -6.27 -7.65 23.33
CA PHE A 197 -5.43 -7.28 22.18
C PHE A 197 -4.91 -5.84 22.23
N SER A 198 -5.13 -5.12 23.34
CA SER A 198 -4.76 -3.71 23.46
C SER A 198 -3.24 -3.45 23.49
N ASP A 199 -2.42 -4.49 23.60
CA ASP A 199 -0.96 -4.35 23.55
C ASP A 199 -0.43 -4.14 22.14
N PHE A 200 -1.14 -4.65 21.12
CA PHE A 200 -0.70 -4.57 19.73
C PHE A 200 -1.73 -3.96 18.77
N LEU A 201 -2.93 -3.65 19.25
CA LEU A 201 -3.96 -2.90 18.52
C LEU A 201 -4.28 -1.65 19.34
N THR A 202 -3.54 -0.58 19.06
CA THR A 202 -3.55 0.63 19.89
C THR A 202 -4.12 1.84 19.13
N PHE A 203 -4.30 2.91 19.85
CA PHE A 203 -4.62 4.23 19.31
C PHE A 203 -3.87 5.28 20.14
N LYS A 204 -2.54 5.10 20.23
CA LYS A 204 -1.65 5.94 21.02
C LYS A 204 -1.54 7.36 20.47
N GLY A 205 -1.46 7.47 19.15
CA GLY A 205 -1.10 8.73 18.49
C GLY A 205 0.38 9.09 18.69
N GLY A 206 0.79 10.19 18.08
CA GLY A 206 2.18 10.64 18.15
C GLY A 206 3.17 9.71 17.46
N LEU A 207 4.43 9.87 17.80
CA LEU A 207 5.54 9.14 17.19
C LEU A 207 6.30 8.32 18.23
N ASN A 208 6.82 7.18 17.81
CA ASN A 208 7.73 6.36 18.58
C ASN A 208 9.02 7.15 18.88
N PRO A 209 9.40 7.35 20.16
CA PRO A 209 10.57 8.16 20.51
C PRO A 209 11.91 7.56 20.07
N VAL A 210 11.97 6.26 19.81
CA VAL A 210 13.18 5.56 19.35
C VAL A 210 13.37 5.76 17.84
N THR A 211 12.34 5.50 17.06
CA THR A 211 12.43 5.47 15.59
C THR A 211 11.95 6.74 14.90
N GLY A 212 11.21 7.60 15.60
CA GLY A 212 10.59 8.79 15.04
C GLY A 212 9.43 8.50 14.07
N SER A 213 8.97 7.27 13.99
CA SER A 213 7.87 6.84 13.13
C SER A 213 6.55 6.73 13.89
N LEU A 214 5.45 6.61 13.15
CA LEU A 214 4.19 6.19 13.73
C LEU A 214 4.35 4.84 14.48
N TRP A 215 3.57 4.65 15.52
CA TRP A 215 3.51 3.36 16.21
C TRP A 215 2.95 2.28 15.28
N MET A 216 3.67 1.18 15.11
CA MET A 216 3.19 0.07 14.29
C MET A 216 1.91 -0.55 14.82
N THR A 217 1.70 -0.52 16.12
CA THR A 217 0.46 -0.96 16.75
C THR A 217 -0.73 -0.08 16.38
N ASP A 218 -0.51 1.22 16.16
CA ASP A 218 -1.52 2.13 15.62
C ASP A 218 -1.79 1.83 14.15
N ILE A 219 -0.75 1.58 13.36
CA ILE A 219 -0.87 1.23 11.94
C ILE A 219 -1.61 -0.09 11.75
N ALA A 220 -1.32 -1.10 12.59
CA ALA A 220 -2.01 -2.39 12.55
C ALA A 220 -3.50 -2.25 12.87
N HIS A 221 -3.83 -1.51 13.92
CA HIS A 221 -5.23 -1.24 14.29
C HIS A 221 -5.97 -0.44 13.20
N HIS A 222 -5.29 0.55 12.58
CA HIS A 222 -5.83 1.29 11.43
C HIS A 222 -6.22 0.35 10.29
N HIS A 223 -5.30 -0.50 9.84
CA HIS A 223 -5.57 -1.41 8.72
C HIS A 223 -6.61 -2.47 9.05
N LEU A 224 -6.65 -2.94 10.29
CA LEU A 224 -7.72 -3.85 10.75
C LEU A 224 -9.09 -3.16 10.74
N ALA A 225 -9.17 -1.96 11.28
CA ALA A 225 -10.44 -1.22 11.37
C ALA A 225 -11.01 -0.85 10.00
N ILE A 226 -10.17 -0.30 9.10
CA ILE A 226 -10.64 0.03 7.75
C ILE A 226 -10.95 -1.22 6.91
N ALA A 227 -10.28 -2.35 7.18
CA ALA A 227 -10.60 -3.62 6.52
C ALA A 227 -12.04 -4.03 6.76
N VAL A 228 -12.51 -3.97 8.02
CA VAL A 228 -13.90 -4.27 8.36
C VAL A 228 -14.85 -3.33 7.64
N MET A 229 -14.56 -2.02 7.63
CA MET A 229 -15.39 -1.02 6.96
C MET A 229 -15.48 -1.27 5.46
N PHE A 230 -14.37 -1.58 4.79
CA PHE A 230 -14.37 -1.88 3.35
C PHE A 230 -15.06 -3.19 3.02
N ILE A 231 -14.92 -4.23 3.85
CA ILE A 231 -15.63 -5.51 3.65
C ILE A 231 -17.13 -5.28 3.74
N VAL A 232 -17.59 -4.54 4.74
CA VAL A 232 -19.02 -4.20 4.88
C VAL A 232 -19.48 -3.35 3.68
N ALA A 233 -18.75 -2.31 3.31
CA ALA A 233 -19.05 -1.44 2.17
C ALA A 233 -19.09 -2.22 0.84
N GLY A 234 -18.32 -3.27 0.70
CA GLY A 234 -18.33 -4.13 -0.48
C GLY A 234 -19.58 -5.00 -0.65
N HIS A 235 -20.54 -4.91 0.28
CA HIS A 235 -21.85 -5.55 0.18
C HIS A 235 -22.97 -4.55 -0.14
N MET A 236 -22.62 -3.34 -0.53
CA MET A 236 -23.58 -2.25 -0.73
C MET A 236 -24.39 -2.39 -2.02
N TYR A 237 -23.77 -2.85 -3.10
CA TYR A 237 -24.38 -2.83 -4.43
C TYR A 237 -25.07 -4.14 -4.80
N ARG A 238 -26.18 -4.01 -5.52
CA ARG A 238 -26.99 -5.17 -5.95
C ARG A 238 -26.29 -5.92 -7.09
N THR A 239 -26.19 -7.22 -6.95
CA THR A 239 -25.68 -8.13 -7.98
C THR A 239 -26.75 -9.18 -8.33
N ASN A 240 -26.54 -10.46 -7.92
CA ASN A 240 -27.40 -11.58 -8.32
C ASN A 240 -28.46 -11.98 -7.28
N TRP A 241 -28.47 -11.35 -6.10
CA TRP A 241 -29.28 -11.84 -4.96
C TRP A 241 -30.41 -10.89 -4.53
N GLY A 242 -30.73 -9.89 -5.34
CA GLY A 242 -31.90 -9.02 -5.12
C GLY A 242 -31.71 -7.94 -4.03
N ILE A 243 -30.75 -8.08 -3.15
CA ILE A 243 -30.43 -7.08 -2.11
C ILE A 243 -29.31 -6.14 -2.59
N GLY A 244 -29.32 -4.92 -2.08
CA GLY A 244 -28.31 -3.91 -2.37
C GLY A 244 -28.81 -2.77 -3.24
N GLN A 245 -27.96 -1.79 -3.45
CA GLN A 245 -28.24 -0.59 -4.23
C GLN A 245 -27.80 -0.78 -5.69
N ASN A 246 -28.52 -0.18 -6.62
CA ASN A 246 -28.14 -0.15 -8.03
C ASN A 246 -27.62 1.24 -8.37
N LEU A 247 -26.35 1.35 -8.79
CA LEU A 247 -25.72 2.62 -9.14
C LEU A 247 -26.48 3.37 -10.23
N LYS A 248 -26.98 2.65 -11.25
CA LYS A 248 -27.77 3.27 -12.32
C LYS A 248 -29.06 3.90 -11.76
N ASP A 249 -29.78 3.20 -10.90
CA ASP A 249 -31.03 3.70 -10.31
C ASP A 249 -30.78 4.92 -9.41
N ILE A 250 -29.67 4.92 -8.66
CA ILE A 250 -29.25 6.06 -7.84
C ILE A 250 -29.04 7.30 -8.73
N LEU A 251 -28.26 7.17 -9.80
CA LEU A 251 -27.93 8.28 -10.69
C LEU A 251 -29.17 8.76 -11.49
N ASP A 252 -30.03 7.85 -11.89
CA ASP A 252 -31.27 8.17 -12.62
C ASP A 252 -32.35 8.78 -11.73
N GLY A 253 -32.16 8.79 -10.40
CA GLY A 253 -33.12 9.35 -9.44
C GLY A 253 -34.34 8.48 -9.22
N GLN A 254 -34.18 7.16 -9.32
CA GLN A 254 -35.25 6.17 -9.05
C GLN A 254 -35.29 5.79 -7.55
N ASP A 255 -36.35 5.08 -7.17
CA ASP A 255 -36.52 4.46 -5.84
C ASP A 255 -36.40 5.45 -4.65
N GLY A 256 -37.02 6.62 -4.75
CA GLY A 256 -37.12 7.57 -3.65
C GLY A 256 -35.98 8.56 -3.49
N PHE A 257 -35.02 8.57 -4.40
CA PHE A 257 -34.05 9.62 -4.45
C PHE A 257 -34.70 10.96 -4.85
N PRO A 258 -34.23 12.12 -4.30
CA PRO A 258 -34.84 13.40 -4.56
C PRO A 258 -34.95 13.71 -6.04
N GLN A 259 -36.14 14.06 -6.50
CA GLN A 259 -36.33 14.55 -7.85
C GLN A 259 -35.94 16.03 -7.91
N GLY A 260 -34.94 16.33 -8.68
CA GLY A 260 -34.43 17.68 -8.87
C GLY A 260 -33.42 17.68 -10.01
N VAL A 261 -32.28 18.31 -9.80
CA VAL A 261 -31.16 18.18 -10.73
C VAL A 261 -30.76 16.70 -10.77
N THR A 262 -30.96 16.07 -11.92
CA THR A 262 -30.76 14.64 -12.07
C THR A 262 -29.36 14.34 -12.57
N HIS A 263 -28.92 13.10 -12.28
CA HIS A 263 -27.69 12.53 -12.82
C HIS A 263 -27.99 11.53 -13.96
N ARG A 264 -29.14 11.68 -14.59
CA ARG A 264 -29.58 10.78 -15.66
C ARG A 264 -28.60 10.75 -16.80
N GLY A 265 -28.37 9.54 -17.31
CA GLY A 265 -27.45 9.30 -18.43
C GLY A 265 -25.99 9.26 -18.04
N LEU A 266 -25.60 9.66 -16.82
CA LEU A 266 -24.20 9.62 -16.39
C LEU A 266 -23.70 8.19 -16.20
N TYR A 267 -24.55 7.27 -15.80
CA TYR A 267 -24.17 5.86 -15.70
C TYR A 267 -23.75 5.32 -17.07
N GLU A 268 -24.56 5.52 -18.09
CA GLU A 268 -24.26 5.10 -19.47
C GLU A 268 -23.04 5.81 -20.01
N PHE A 269 -22.90 7.11 -19.79
CA PHE A 269 -21.74 7.87 -20.20
C PHE A 269 -20.46 7.29 -19.59
N LEU A 270 -20.44 7.03 -18.30
CA LEU A 270 -19.28 6.45 -17.61
C LEU A 270 -19.04 4.98 -18.01
N ALA A 271 -20.10 4.20 -18.23
CA ALA A 271 -19.97 2.80 -18.63
C ALA A 271 -19.46 2.64 -20.07
N GLU A 272 -19.69 3.59 -20.95
CA GLU A 272 -19.37 3.53 -22.38
C GLU A 272 -18.12 4.35 -22.74
N SER A 273 -17.87 5.48 -22.05
CA SER A 273 -16.72 6.33 -22.34
C SER A 273 -15.46 5.85 -21.59
N ARG A 274 -14.50 5.34 -22.37
CA ARG A 274 -13.20 4.95 -21.84
C ARG A 274 -12.39 6.15 -21.34
N HIS A 275 -12.52 7.31 -22.00
CA HIS A 275 -11.87 8.54 -21.56
C HIS A 275 -12.45 9.06 -20.23
N ALA A 276 -13.75 8.95 -19.99
CA ALA A 276 -14.35 9.31 -18.71
C ALA A 276 -13.85 8.42 -17.58
N GLN A 277 -13.78 7.10 -17.80
CA GLN A 277 -13.21 6.15 -16.85
C GLN A 277 -11.73 6.44 -16.56
N LEU A 278 -10.94 6.68 -17.60
CA LEU A 278 -9.52 7.02 -17.46
C LEU A 278 -9.34 8.33 -16.68
N SER A 279 -10.18 9.34 -16.95
CA SER A 279 -10.15 10.60 -16.19
C SER A 279 -10.38 10.37 -14.70
N LEU A 280 -11.38 9.59 -14.32
CA LEU A 280 -11.65 9.26 -12.91
C LEU A 280 -10.49 8.47 -12.28
N ASN A 281 -9.93 7.50 -12.98
CA ASN A 281 -8.79 6.73 -12.50
C ASN A 281 -7.56 7.60 -12.26
N LEU A 282 -7.26 8.49 -13.20
CA LEU A 282 -6.14 9.43 -13.09
C LEU A 282 -6.36 10.44 -11.97
N ALA A 283 -7.57 10.95 -11.80
CA ALA A 283 -7.92 11.85 -10.70
C ALA A 283 -7.74 11.19 -9.34
N MET A 284 -8.20 9.96 -9.19
CA MET A 284 -8.05 9.20 -7.95
C MET A 284 -6.58 8.90 -7.64
N LEU A 285 -5.85 8.35 -8.61
CA LEU A 285 -4.43 8.02 -8.42
C LEU A 285 -3.58 9.26 -8.17
N GLY A 286 -3.84 10.35 -8.89
CA GLY A 286 -3.15 11.62 -8.69
C GLY A 286 -3.41 12.20 -7.31
N SER A 287 -4.65 12.19 -6.86
CA SER A 287 -5.03 12.64 -5.52
C SER A 287 -4.37 11.81 -4.42
N ILE A 288 -4.37 10.48 -4.54
CA ILE A 288 -3.71 9.59 -3.58
C ILE A 288 -2.21 9.82 -3.57
N SER A 289 -1.56 10.02 -4.72
CA SER A 289 -0.13 10.32 -4.79
C SER A 289 0.22 11.62 -4.05
N ILE A 290 -0.59 12.67 -4.21
CA ILE A 290 -0.42 13.95 -3.50
C ILE A 290 -0.64 13.78 -2.00
N ILE A 291 -1.67 13.02 -1.61
CA ILE A 291 -1.93 12.71 -0.20
C ILE A 291 -0.76 11.95 0.43
N VAL A 292 -0.20 10.95 -0.28
CA VAL A 292 0.99 10.23 0.17
C VAL A 292 2.16 11.19 0.42
N SER A 293 2.40 12.15 -0.47
CA SER A 293 3.44 13.15 -0.28
C SER A 293 3.27 13.92 1.02
N HIS A 294 2.08 14.45 1.26
CA HIS A 294 1.81 15.27 2.44
C HIS A 294 1.75 14.46 3.73
N HIS A 295 1.19 13.26 3.70
CA HIS A 295 1.04 12.45 4.89
C HIS A 295 2.37 11.81 5.32
N MET A 296 3.20 11.37 4.37
CA MET A 296 4.41 10.63 4.69
C MET A 296 5.47 11.45 5.43
N TYR A 297 5.66 12.73 5.07
CA TYR A 297 6.60 13.57 5.81
C TYR A 297 6.06 14.02 7.16
N ALA A 298 4.74 14.29 7.24
CA ALA A 298 4.09 14.78 8.45
C ALA A 298 3.83 13.66 9.48
N MET A 299 3.62 12.45 8.99
CA MET A 299 3.35 11.24 9.77
C MET A 299 4.27 10.11 9.28
N PRO A 300 5.58 10.14 9.59
CA PRO A 300 6.53 9.17 9.04
C PRO A 300 6.09 7.74 9.36
N PRO A 301 5.74 6.91 8.34
CA PRO A 301 5.21 5.57 8.59
C PRO A 301 6.29 4.51 8.78
N TYR A 302 7.55 4.86 8.51
CA TYR A 302 8.67 3.94 8.56
C TYR A 302 9.73 4.37 9.55
N PRO A 303 10.35 3.42 10.27
CA PRO A 303 11.42 3.71 11.21
C PRO A 303 12.59 4.46 10.58
N TYR A 304 13.06 5.51 11.23
CA TYR A 304 14.21 6.34 10.82
C TYR A 304 14.08 7.03 9.46
N LEU A 305 12.87 7.12 8.91
CA LEU A 305 12.62 7.84 7.66
C LEU A 305 12.75 9.35 7.86
N GLY A 306 12.20 9.87 8.94
CA GLY A 306 12.14 11.31 9.19
C GLY A 306 13.49 12.00 9.30
N ILE A 307 14.53 11.30 9.71
CA ILE A 307 15.92 11.83 9.82
C ILE A 307 16.71 11.76 8.51
N GLU A 308 16.22 11.00 7.54
CA GLU A 308 16.83 10.88 6.20
C GLU A 308 16.27 11.99 5.29
N TYR A 309 16.73 13.24 5.49
CA TYR A 309 16.20 14.39 4.77
C TYR A 309 16.19 14.27 3.24
N PRO A 310 17.28 13.80 2.58
CA PRO A 310 17.25 13.61 1.12
C PRO A 310 16.16 12.63 0.67
N THR A 311 15.92 11.58 1.45
CA THR A 311 14.88 10.59 1.17
C THR A 311 13.49 11.18 1.34
N VAL A 312 13.24 11.88 2.44
CA VAL A 312 11.95 12.54 2.71
C VAL A 312 11.63 13.57 1.63
N VAL A 313 12.59 14.43 1.30
CA VAL A 313 12.42 15.46 0.25
C VAL A 313 12.22 14.80 -1.11
N GLY A 314 12.97 13.76 -1.43
CA GLY A 314 12.84 13.02 -2.68
C GLY A 314 11.47 12.36 -2.82
N LEU A 315 10.98 11.69 -1.79
CA LEU A 315 9.66 11.06 -1.79
C LEU A 315 8.54 12.09 -1.92
N PHE A 316 8.62 13.18 -1.18
CA PHE A 316 7.65 14.27 -1.29
C PHE A 316 7.61 14.84 -2.70
N THR A 317 8.76 15.26 -3.23
CA THR A 317 8.87 15.88 -4.55
C THR A 317 8.42 14.93 -5.65
N HIS A 318 8.87 13.67 -5.61
CA HIS A 318 8.48 12.65 -6.59
C HIS A 318 6.96 12.47 -6.64
N HIS A 319 6.34 12.20 -5.50
CA HIS A 319 4.89 11.93 -5.47
C HIS A 319 4.05 13.16 -5.75
N MET A 320 4.52 14.36 -5.43
CA MET A 320 3.87 15.61 -5.84
C MET A 320 3.89 15.79 -7.35
N TRP A 321 5.02 15.55 -8.02
CA TRP A 321 5.11 15.64 -9.48
C TRP A 321 4.30 14.57 -10.20
N ILE A 322 4.42 13.31 -9.78
CA ILE A 322 3.62 12.21 -10.33
C ILE A 322 2.13 12.49 -10.15
N GLY A 323 1.72 12.89 -8.96
CA GLY A 323 0.33 13.25 -8.68
C GLY A 323 -0.16 14.42 -9.53
N GLY A 324 0.65 15.45 -9.67
CA GLY A 324 0.34 16.61 -10.51
C GLY A 324 0.12 16.23 -11.98
N PHE A 325 1.03 15.43 -12.56
CA PHE A 325 0.87 14.94 -13.93
C PHE A 325 -0.41 14.10 -14.12
N LEU A 326 -0.72 13.24 -13.14
CA LEU A 326 -1.94 12.43 -13.19
C LEU A 326 -3.21 13.29 -13.13
N ILE A 327 -3.24 14.33 -12.29
CA ILE A 327 -4.37 15.27 -12.20
C ILE A 327 -4.54 16.05 -13.52
N VAL A 328 -3.46 16.54 -14.10
CA VAL A 328 -3.51 17.21 -15.41
C VAL A 328 -4.01 16.25 -16.49
N GLY A 329 -3.53 15.01 -16.50
CA GLY A 329 -4.01 13.95 -17.37
C GLY A 329 -5.50 13.66 -17.20
N ALA A 330 -5.98 13.67 -15.95
CA ALA A 330 -7.41 13.52 -15.65
C ALA A 330 -8.24 14.63 -16.30
N GLY A 331 -7.80 15.88 -16.18
CA GLY A 331 -8.44 17.01 -16.83
C GLY A 331 -8.46 16.90 -18.36
N ALA A 332 -7.35 16.50 -18.97
CA ALA A 332 -7.25 16.29 -20.41
C ALA A 332 -8.22 15.21 -20.90
N HIS A 333 -8.21 14.03 -20.28
CA HIS A 333 -9.09 12.92 -20.67
C HIS A 333 -10.55 13.17 -20.34
N GLY A 334 -10.84 13.91 -19.26
CA GLY A 334 -12.20 14.39 -18.97
C GLY A 334 -12.73 15.32 -20.05
N SER A 335 -11.91 16.23 -20.55
CA SER A 335 -12.26 17.11 -21.66
C SER A 335 -12.51 16.34 -22.96
N ILE A 336 -11.67 15.35 -23.26
CA ILE A 336 -11.89 14.47 -24.44
C ILE A 336 -13.21 13.71 -24.31
N ALA A 337 -13.51 13.17 -23.15
CA ALA A 337 -14.77 12.47 -22.90
C ALA A 337 -15.98 13.37 -23.13
N LEU A 338 -15.95 14.61 -22.63
CA LEU A 338 -17.05 15.56 -22.77
C LEU A 338 -17.23 16.00 -24.25
N ILE A 339 -16.15 16.16 -25.01
CA ILE A 339 -16.22 16.61 -26.39
C ILE A 339 -16.59 15.46 -27.34
N ARG A 340 -16.07 14.25 -27.10
CA ARG A 340 -16.19 13.13 -28.04
C ARG A 340 -17.30 12.15 -27.68
N ASP A 341 -17.49 11.87 -26.39
CA ASP A 341 -18.27 10.73 -25.94
C ASP A 341 -19.58 11.15 -25.27
N TYR A 342 -19.73 12.43 -24.87
CA TYR A 342 -20.92 12.95 -24.25
C TYR A 342 -21.94 13.38 -25.32
N ILE A 343 -23.15 12.78 -25.27
CA ILE A 343 -24.24 13.11 -26.20
C ILE A 343 -25.33 13.85 -25.43
N PRO A 344 -25.45 15.19 -25.56
CA PRO A 344 -26.39 16.01 -24.77
C PRO A 344 -27.84 15.54 -24.86
N ALA A 345 -28.28 15.04 -26.02
CA ALA A 345 -29.65 14.58 -26.23
C ALA A 345 -30.04 13.42 -25.29
N ASN A 346 -29.08 12.64 -24.80
CA ASN A 346 -29.32 11.52 -23.88
C ASN A 346 -29.32 11.96 -22.40
N HIS A 347 -29.00 13.22 -22.14
CA HIS A 347 -28.67 13.70 -20.79
C HIS A 347 -29.39 15.00 -20.40
N ILE A 348 -30.46 15.34 -21.09
CA ILE A 348 -31.17 16.62 -20.92
C ILE A 348 -31.55 16.85 -19.46
N GLY A 349 -31.10 17.97 -18.92
CA GLY A 349 -31.40 18.40 -17.56
C GLY A 349 -30.57 17.77 -16.46
N ASN A 350 -29.49 17.06 -16.77
CA ASN A 350 -28.57 16.58 -15.75
C ASN A 350 -27.56 17.66 -15.31
N VAL A 351 -26.77 17.36 -14.27
CA VAL A 351 -25.81 18.30 -13.69
C VAL A 351 -24.71 18.75 -14.65
N LEU A 352 -24.33 17.90 -15.62
CA LEU A 352 -23.32 18.27 -16.64
C LEU A 352 -23.89 19.24 -17.68
N ASP A 353 -25.10 19.01 -18.16
CA ASP A 353 -25.79 19.93 -19.06
C ASP A 353 -25.89 21.34 -18.45
N LEU A 354 -26.28 21.42 -17.18
CA LEU A 354 -26.41 22.68 -16.48
C LEU A 354 -25.06 23.38 -16.29
N SER A 355 -24.00 22.63 -16.07
CA SER A 355 -22.64 23.19 -15.93
C SER A 355 -22.06 23.67 -17.26
N LEU A 356 -22.34 22.98 -18.36
CA LEU A 356 -21.83 23.32 -19.70
C LEU A 356 -22.55 24.53 -20.34
N ILE A 357 -23.77 24.86 -19.90
CA ILE A 357 -24.51 26.04 -20.35
C ILE A 357 -23.87 27.35 -19.86
N HIS A 358 -23.05 27.28 -18.81
CA HIS A 358 -22.39 28.44 -18.20
C HIS A 358 -20.93 28.64 -18.60
N ILE A 359 -20.39 27.82 -19.52
CA ILE A 359 -19.08 27.98 -20.14
C ILE A 359 -19.21 28.57 -21.54
#